data_2426680651d4cc924864308268179157
#
_entry.id   2426680651d4cc924864308268179157
#
_cell.length_a   1.000
_cell.length_b   1.000
_cell.length_c   1.000
_cell.angle_alpha   90.00
_cell.angle_beta   90.00
_cell.angle_gamma   90.00
#
_symmetry.space_group_name_H-M   'P 1'
#
loop_
_entity.id
_entity.type
_entity.pdbx_description
1 polymer ?
#
loop_
_entity_poly.entity_id
_entity_poly.type
_entity_poly.pdbx_seq_one_letter_code
_entity_poly.pdbx_strand_id
1 'polypeptide(L)'
;STAELAEFNYTDINRALSKIAGINFYEEDGFGLRPNISIRGTSPERSSKIAIMEDGILISPAPYSASSAYYFPSIARMQAVEVLKGSSQIQYGPYTTGGAINFVSTEIPESFKGKVTTNYGSFNTGQTHSTFGNSFDNFGYMVEYLNYNSDGFKALGNDSNTGFDINEITSKIRLNSSDQSLISQSLEFKFHYYDEISNETYLGLTDDDFDINPSLRYPGSEKDKMDAEHTQYLITHQLNLSERFKITSNFYHNGFKRNWYKLDDVVFEANSQKISKVVSNPDKFPGHISVLRGYLDLENSLKNKTDLAGEGLLKISNWLSFFLKSINFSIII
;
A
#
# COMPACT_ATOMS: atom_id res chain seq x y z
N SER A 1 9.73 4.84 16.49
CA SER A 1 9.24 6.14 17.02
C SER A 1 9.28 7.21 15.94
N THR A 2 8.54 8.29 16.13
CA THR A 2 8.51 9.46 15.22
C THR A 2 9.92 9.99 14.93
N ALA A 3 10.78 10.06 15.95
CA ALA A 3 12.15 10.53 15.81
C ALA A 3 12.98 9.63 14.88
N GLU A 4 12.89 8.31 15.02
CA GLU A 4 13.59 7.36 14.17
C GLU A 4 13.09 7.38 12.72
N LEU A 5 11.76 7.48 12.50
CA LEU A 5 11.19 7.59 11.16
C LEU A 5 11.64 8.89 10.48
N ALA A 6 11.73 10.00 11.23
CA ALA A 6 12.18 11.29 10.72
C ALA A 6 13.69 11.34 10.45
N GLU A 7 14.51 10.68 11.29
CA GLU A 7 15.97 10.67 11.17
C GLU A 7 16.43 10.00 9.88
N PHE A 8 15.81 8.89 9.50
CA PHE A 8 16.20 8.12 8.33
C PHE A 8 15.45 8.51 7.06
N ASN A 9 14.34 9.25 7.18
CA ASN A 9 13.51 9.72 6.07
C ASN A 9 13.23 8.62 5.02
N TYR A 10 12.95 7.41 5.49
CA TYR A 10 12.68 6.28 4.61
C TYR A 10 11.41 6.51 3.80
N THR A 11 11.51 6.32 2.50
CA THR A 11 10.33 6.28 1.60
C THR A 11 9.79 4.86 1.48
N ASP A 12 10.65 3.85 1.65
CA ASP A 12 10.32 2.42 1.58
C ASP A 12 10.05 1.86 2.98
N ILE A 13 8.86 1.31 3.16
CA ILE A 13 8.42 0.68 4.42
C ILE A 13 9.30 -0.51 4.83
N ASN A 14 9.84 -1.27 3.87
CA ASN A 14 10.69 -2.41 4.15
C ASN A 14 11.95 -1.96 4.92
N ARG A 15 12.49 -0.79 4.57
CA ARG A 15 13.66 -0.21 5.27
C ARG A 15 13.31 0.19 6.71
N ALA A 16 12.14 0.76 6.92
CA ALA A 16 11.68 1.13 8.26
C ALA A 16 11.47 -0.11 9.15
N LEU A 17 10.91 -1.19 8.60
CA LEU A 17 10.62 -2.43 9.34
C LEU A 17 11.84 -3.35 9.50
N SER A 18 12.86 -3.24 8.67
CA SER A 18 14.06 -4.11 8.69
C SER A 18 14.80 -4.13 10.04
N LYS A 19 14.67 -3.07 10.83
CA LYS A 19 15.28 -2.95 12.16
C LYS A 19 14.50 -3.65 13.27
N ILE A 20 13.29 -4.13 12.98
CA ILE A 20 12.43 -4.75 13.98
C ILE A 20 12.66 -6.27 13.98
N ALA A 21 13.22 -6.79 15.07
CA ALA A 21 13.53 -8.22 15.19
C ALA A 21 12.30 -9.11 14.93
N GLY A 22 12.49 -10.16 14.11
CA GLY A 22 11.45 -11.15 13.78
C GLY A 22 10.46 -10.70 12.72
N ILE A 23 10.70 -9.56 12.05
CA ILE A 23 10.05 -9.19 10.81
C ILE A 23 10.94 -9.61 9.65
N ASN A 24 10.35 -10.24 8.64
CA ASN A 24 10.98 -10.53 7.38
C ASN A 24 10.09 -9.99 6.27
N PHE A 25 10.69 -9.61 5.16
CA PHE A 25 9.96 -9.11 4.00
C PHE A 25 10.60 -9.65 2.72
N TYR A 26 9.79 -9.65 1.68
CA TYR A 26 10.20 -9.97 0.32
C TYR A 26 9.87 -8.76 -0.56
N GLU A 27 10.90 -8.18 -1.17
CA GLU A 27 10.76 -7.03 -2.05
C GLU A 27 10.25 -7.50 -3.42
N GLU A 28 9.27 -6.79 -3.99
CA GLU A 28 8.65 -7.14 -5.26
C GLU A 28 8.85 -6.02 -6.30
N ASP A 29 8.60 -4.77 -5.93
CA ASP A 29 8.63 -3.62 -6.85
C ASP A 29 9.94 -2.81 -6.80
N GLY A 30 10.65 -2.84 -5.68
CA GLY A 30 11.88 -2.10 -5.42
C GLY A 30 11.68 -0.69 -4.87
N PHE A 31 10.43 -0.23 -4.70
CA PHE A 31 10.06 1.05 -4.10
C PHE A 31 9.29 0.89 -2.79
N GLY A 32 8.88 -0.33 -2.44
CA GLY A 32 8.09 -0.62 -1.24
C GLY A 32 6.60 -0.35 -1.39
N LEU A 33 6.07 -0.27 -2.61
CA LEU A 33 4.65 -0.03 -2.88
C LEU A 33 3.80 -1.26 -2.53
N ARG A 34 4.39 -2.46 -2.66
CA ARG A 34 3.72 -3.75 -2.45
C ARG A 34 4.51 -4.62 -1.46
N PRO A 35 4.65 -4.20 -0.21
CA PRO A 35 5.48 -4.92 0.76
C PRO A 35 4.87 -6.27 1.12
N ASN A 36 5.64 -7.33 0.93
CA ASN A 36 5.30 -8.67 1.36
C ASN A 36 5.95 -8.94 2.72
N ILE A 37 5.21 -8.75 3.79
CA ILE A 37 5.71 -8.76 5.17
C ILE A 37 5.29 -10.04 5.88
N SER A 38 6.22 -10.63 6.63
CA SER A 38 5.93 -11.72 7.57
C SER A 38 6.53 -11.46 8.94
N ILE A 39 5.92 -12.05 9.95
CA ILE A 39 6.38 -12.01 11.34
C ILE A 39 6.51 -13.44 11.82
N ARG A 40 7.61 -13.74 12.54
CA ARG A 40 7.89 -15.06 13.14
C ARG A 40 7.95 -16.22 12.15
N GLY A 41 8.48 -15.99 10.94
CA GLY A 41 8.67 -17.03 9.94
C GLY A 41 7.39 -17.52 9.25
N THR A 42 6.27 -16.77 9.34
CA THR A 42 5.09 -17.02 8.50
C THR A 42 5.38 -16.67 7.04
N SER A 43 4.55 -17.13 6.10
CA SER A 43 4.70 -16.78 4.69
C SER A 43 4.55 -15.26 4.50
N PRO A 44 5.47 -14.58 3.79
CA PRO A 44 5.36 -13.16 3.51
C PRO A 44 4.37 -12.85 2.38
N GLU A 45 3.96 -13.85 1.61
CA GLU A 45 3.15 -13.67 0.41
C GLU A 45 1.92 -12.80 0.67
N ARG A 46 1.88 -11.63 0.00
CA ARG A 46 0.81 -10.64 0.08
C ARG A 46 0.53 -10.15 1.51
N SER A 47 1.47 -10.31 2.43
CA SER A 47 1.28 -10.02 3.85
C SER A 47 0.06 -10.73 4.48
N SER A 48 -0.33 -11.88 3.92
CA SER A 48 -1.63 -12.54 4.19
C SER A 48 -1.75 -13.18 5.59
N LYS A 49 -0.66 -13.24 6.36
CA LYS A 49 -0.64 -13.84 7.71
C LYS A 49 -0.52 -12.81 8.83
N ILE A 50 -0.58 -11.54 8.49
CA ILE A 50 -0.54 -10.43 9.44
C ILE A 50 -1.73 -9.50 9.21
N ALA A 51 -2.24 -8.91 10.30
CA ALA A 51 -3.19 -7.81 10.20
C ALA A 51 -2.42 -6.49 10.02
N ILE A 52 -2.77 -5.73 9.01
CA ILE A 52 -2.24 -4.39 8.79
C ILE A 52 -3.35 -3.38 9.03
N MET A 53 -3.04 -2.39 9.87
CA MET A 53 -4.00 -1.38 10.33
C MET A 53 -3.44 0.02 10.15
N GLU A 54 -4.32 0.98 10.02
CA GLU A 54 -4.05 2.39 10.16
C GLU A 54 -4.98 2.97 11.23
N ASP A 55 -4.42 3.61 12.25
CA ASP A 55 -5.15 4.13 13.43
C ASP A 55 -6.07 3.07 14.07
N GLY A 56 -5.60 1.83 14.15
CA GLY A 56 -6.34 0.71 14.73
C GLY A 56 -7.43 0.10 13.82
N ILE A 57 -7.58 0.60 12.59
CA ILE A 57 -8.57 0.13 11.62
C ILE A 57 -7.89 -0.70 10.54
N LEU A 58 -8.42 -1.91 10.27
CA LEU A 58 -7.89 -2.78 9.20
C LEU A 58 -7.97 -2.08 7.84
N ILE A 59 -6.85 -2.06 7.11
CA ILE A 59 -6.77 -1.42 5.79
C ILE A 59 -7.17 -2.35 4.64
N SER A 60 -7.13 -3.67 4.87
CA SER A 60 -7.51 -4.65 3.85
C SER A 60 -9.02 -4.73 3.69
N PRO A 61 -9.51 -4.86 2.45
CA PRO A 61 -10.92 -5.16 2.23
C PRO A 61 -11.24 -6.58 2.74
N ALA A 62 -12.29 -6.72 3.58
CA ALA A 62 -12.80 -8.02 3.98
C ALA A 62 -13.50 -8.72 2.81
N PRO A 63 -13.43 -10.06 2.67
CA PRO A 63 -12.78 -11.02 3.57
C PRO A 63 -11.30 -11.29 3.24
N TYR A 64 -10.68 -10.48 2.40
CA TYR A 64 -9.34 -10.71 1.92
C TYR A 64 -8.28 -10.20 2.90
N SER A 65 -7.21 -10.97 3.07
CA SER A 65 -6.08 -10.64 3.94
C SER A 65 -4.83 -10.23 3.15
N ALA A 66 -4.98 -9.95 1.86
CA ALA A 66 -3.84 -9.61 0.99
C ALA A 66 -3.63 -8.10 0.92
N SER A 67 -3.34 -7.44 2.04
CA SER A 67 -3.21 -5.98 2.16
C SER A 67 -2.28 -5.39 1.12
N SER A 68 -1.10 -5.96 0.94
CA SER A 68 -0.10 -5.47 -0.01
C SER A 68 -0.53 -5.52 -1.48
N ALA A 69 -1.59 -6.28 -1.80
CA ALA A 69 -2.12 -6.36 -3.16
C ALA A 69 -3.14 -5.26 -3.48
N TYR A 70 -3.45 -4.40 -2.51
CA TYR A 70 -4.49 -3.39 -2.63
C TYR A 70 -3.99 -2.00 -2.29
N TYR A 71 -3.93 -1.69 -1.03
CA TYR A 71 -3.49 -0.41 -0.49
C TYR A 71 -2.51 -0.66 0.64
N PHE A 72 -1.44 0.12 0.66
CA PHE A 72 -0.49 0.13 1.77
C PHE A 72 -0.20 1.57 2.19
N PRO A 73 -0.29 1.90 3.50
CA PRO A 73 -0.08 3.27 3.97
C PRO A 73 1.34 3.76 3.69
N SER A 74 1.47 4.93 3.09
CA SER A 74 2.79 5.54 2.85
C SER A 74 3.46 5.91 4.17
N ILE A 75 4.68 5.40 4.38
CA ILE A 75 5.41 5.58 5.64
C ILE A 75 5.69 7.06 5.94
N ALA A 76 5.83 7.90 4.93
CA ALA A 76 6.14 9.32 5.09
C ALA A 76 5.10 10.11 5.90
N ARG A 77 3.83 9.67 5.89
CA ARG A 77 2.74 10.30 6.65
C ARG A 77 2.45 9.59 7.99
N MET A 78 3.30 8.66 8.38
CA MET A 78 3.16 7.95 9.66
C MET A 78 4.07 8.54 10.72
N GLN A 79 3.51 8.78 11.88
CA GLN A 79 4.30 9.21 13.04
C GLN A 79 4.85 8.04 13.85
N ALA A 80 4.20 6.88 13.80
CA ALA A 80 4.67 5.69 14.49
C ALA A 80 4.24 4.41 13.77
N VAL A 81 4.99 3.34 14.00
CA VAL A 81 4.64 1.98 13.59
C VAL A 81 4.68 1.10 14.84
N GLU A 82 3.56 0.48 15.14
CA GLU A 82 3.38 -0.43 16.27
C GLU A 82 3.36 -1.87 15.75
N VAL A 83 4.18 -2.74 16.32
CA VAL A 83 4.25 -4.15 15.93
C VAL A 83 3.84 -5.03 17.09
N LEU A 84 2.74 -5.71 16.92
CA LEU A 84 2.13 -6.58 17.92
C LEU A 84 2.51 -8.04 17.65
N LYS A 85 3.25 -8.63 18.59
CA LYS A 85 3.80 -9.99 18.49
C LYS A 85 3.38 -10.80 19.70
N GLY A 86 2.20 -11.32 19.77
CA GLY A 86 1.76 -12.09 20.93
C GLY A 86 0.27 -12.39 20.91
N SER A 87 -0.26 -12.90 22.01
CA SER A 87 -1.67 -13.28 22.10
C SER A 87 -2.63 -12.10 21.94
N SER A 88 -2.19 -10.88 22.28
CA SER A 88 -2.99 -9.66 22.11
C SER A 88 -3.39 -9.34 20.68
N GLN A 89 -2.67 -9.88 19.69
CA GLN A 89 -2.99 -9.70 18.28
C GLN A 89 -4.35 -10.29 17.87
N ILE A 90 -4.86 -11.30 18.60
CA ILE A 90 -6.12 -12.02 18.31
C ILE A 90 -7.31 -11.05 18.25
N GLN A 91 -7.28 -9.96 19.01
CA GLN A 91 -8.34 -8.95 19.01
C GLN A 91 -8.54 -8.26 17.65
N TYR A 92 -7.55 -8.34 16.76
CA TYR A 92 -7.57 -7.70 15.44
C TYR A 92 -8.02 -8.64 14.30
N GLY A 93 -8.56 -9.81 14.63
CA GLY A 93 -9.22 -10.68 13.66
C GLY A 93 -8.42 -11.93 13.26
N PRO A 94 -8.95 -12.70 12.29
CA PRO A 94 -8.49 -14.06 11.99
C PRO A 94 -7.12 -14.14 11.29
N TYR A 95 -6.68 -13.10 10.61
CA TYR A 95 -5.44 -13.11 9.82
C TYR A 95 -4.22 -12.59 10.60
N THR A 96 -4.19 -12.85 11.90
CA THR A 96 -3.15 -12.39 12.82
C THR A 96 -2.17 -13.46 13.25
N THR A 97 -2.11 -14.60 12.55
CA THR A 97 -1.24 -15.74 12.93
C THR A 97 0.23 -15.32 13.09
N GLY A 98 0.74 -14.45 12.24
CA GLY A 98 2.09 -13.89 12.34
C GLY A 98 2.19 -12.74 13.35
N GLY A 99 1.16 -11.92 13.44
CA GLY A 99 1.15 -10.69 14.22
C GLY A 99 0.22 -9.63 13.63
N ALA A 100 0.36 -8.41 14.15
CA ALA A 100 -0.33 -7.24 13.60
C ALA A 100 0.63 -6.04 13.55
N ILE A 101 0.45 -5.19 12.55
CA ILE A 101 1.16 -3.92 12.40
C ILE A 101 0.12 -2.82 12.35
N ASN A 102 0.29 -1.80 13.19
CA ASN A 102 -0.54 -0.62 13.21
C ASN A 102 0.29 0.61 12.84
N PHE A 103 -0.10 1.30 11.79
CA PHE A 103 0.45 2.57 11.37
C PHE A 103 -0.33 3.70 12.03
N VAL A 104 0.36 4.55 12.77
CA VAL A 104 -0.25 5.71 13.43
C VAL A 104 -0.03 6.92 12.55
N SER A 105 -1.12 7.46 12.01
CA SER A 105 -1.07 8.63 11.12
C SER A 105 -0.83 9.91 11.89
N THR A 106 -0.40 10.97 11.20
CA THR A 106 -0.10 12.28 11.78
C THR A 106 -1.26 12.81 12.65
N GLU A 107 -0.96 13.21 13.88
CA GLU A 107 -1.93 13.76 14.83
C GLU A 107 -2.20 15.25 14.58
N ILE A 108 -3.34 15.72 15.08
CA ILE A 108 -3.64 17.14 15.14
C ILE A 108 -2.67 17.79 16.16
N PRO A 109 -1.85 18.77 15.77
CA PRO A 109 -0.88 19.37 16.67
C PRO A 109 -1.55 20.25 17.74
N GLU A 110 -0.94 20.35 18.91
CA GLU A 110 -1.45 21.15 20.04
C GLU A 110 -1.42 22.66 19.78
N SER A 111 -0.49 23.12 18.94
CA SER A 111 -0.35 24.53 18.51
C SER A 111 -0.09 24.58 17.02
N PHE A 112 -0.19 25.75 16.42
CA PHE A 112 0.06 25.91 14.99
C PHE A 112 1.40 25.30 14.60
N LYS A 113 1.35 24.35 13.68
CA LYS A 113 2.51 23.68 13.10
C LYS A 113 2.32 23.52 11.61
N GLY A 114 3.28 24.01 10.87
CA GLY A 114 3.39 23.80 9.43
C GLY A 114 4.73 23.15 9.12
N LYS A 115 4.73 22.10 8.31
CA LYS A 115 5.95 21.44 7.85
C LYS A 115 5.79 21.08 6.38
N VAL A 116 6.81 21.37 5.58
CA VAL A 116 6.95 20.90 4.21
C VAL A 116 8.30 20.22 4.08
N THR A 117 8.29 18.99 3.59
CA THR A 117 9.50 18.22 3.33
C THR A 117 9.48 17.83 1.86
N THR A 118 10.57 18.11 1.14
CA THR A 118 10.72 17.73 -0.25
C THR A 118 12.02 16.94 -0.39
N ASN A 119 11.94 15.78 -1.01
CA ASN A 119 13.05 14.90 -1.32
C ASN A 119 13.14 14.74 -2.83
N TYR A 120 14.36 14.67 -3.36
CA TYR A 120 14.60 14.39 -4.76
C TYR A 120 15.80 13.44 -4.89
N GLY A 121 15.69 12.44 -5.76
CA GLY A 121 16.68 11.39 -5.91
C GLY A 121 16.82 10.85 -7.33
N SER A 122 17.51 9.73 -7.46
CA SER A 122 17.72 9.03 -8.72
C SER A 122 16.41 8.65 -9.40
N PHE A 123 16.45 8.44 -10.71
CA PHE A 123 15.28 8.06 -11.52
C PHE A 123 14.14 9.08 -11.44
N ASN A 124 14.49 10.36 -11.35
CA ASN A 124 13.52 11.46 -11.18
C ASN A 124 12.56 11.22 -9.99
N THR A 125 13.04 10.52 -8.96
CA THR A 125 12.22 10.22 -7.80
C THR A 125 12.02 11.48 -6.98
N GLY A 126 10.77 11.90 -6.83
CA GLY A 126 10.35 13.06 -6.06
C GLY A 126 9.38 12.69 -4.97
N GLN A 127 9.50 13.32 -3.80
CA GLN A 127 8.52 13.21 -2.74
C GLN A 127 8.30 14.58 -2.11
N THR A 128 7.06 15.00 -2.02
CA THR A 128 6.66 16.23 -1.30
C THR A 128 5.62 15.87 -0.26
N HIS A 129 5.92 16.15 1.00
CA HIS A 129 5.05 15.92 2.14
C HIS A 129 4.81 17.24 2.87
N SER A 130 3.55 17.64 2.99
CA SER A 130 3.13 18.89 3.61
C SER A 130 2.11 18.63 4.69
N THR A 131 2.31 19.17 5.88
CA THR A 131 1.36 19.09 7.00
C THR A 131 1.13 20.46 7.58
N PHE A 132 -0.14 20.81 7.85
CA PHE A 132 -0.54 22.05 8.52
C PHE A 132 -1.65 21.73 9.51
N GLY A 133 -1.55 22.28 10.71
CA GLY A 133 -2.57 22.07 11.72
C GLY A 133 -2.44 23.05 12.90
N ASN A 134 -3.49 23.08 13.70
CA ASN A 134 -3.56 23.84 14.94
C ASN A 134 -4.61 23.26 15.87
N SER A 135 -4.49 23.55 17.16
CA SER A 135 -5.53 23.31 18.15
C SER A 135 -5.86 24.59 18.90
N PHE A 136 -7.14 24.74 19.21
CA PHE A 136 -7.73 25.72 20.09
C PHE A 136 -8.38 24.96 21.25
N ASP A 137 -8.96 25.66 22.22
CA ASP A 137 -9.52 25.05 23.43
C ASP A 137 -10.46 23.84 23.11
N ASN A 138 -11.43 24.07 22.25
CA ASN A 138 -12.45 23.05 21.94
C ASN A 138 -12.39 22.50 20.52
N PHE A 139 -11.44 22.96 19.70
CA PHE A 139 -11.36 22.63 18.29
C PHE A 139 -9.92 22.42 17.86
N GLY A 140 -9.69 21.39 17.05
CA GLY A 140 -8.40 21.17 16.40
C GLY A 140 -8.58 20.71 14.95
N TYR A 141 -7.60 21.00 14.12
CA TYR A 141 -7.59 20.56 12.73
C TYR A 141 -6.20 20.23 12.23
N MET A 142 -6.13 19.38 11.24
CA MET A 142 -4.92 19.05 10.49
C MET A 142 -5.27 18.74 9.05
N VAL A 143 -4.43 19.19 8.13
CA VAL A 143 -4.43 18.82 6.71
C VAL A 143 -3.04 18.37 6.32
N GLU A 144 -2.96 17.27 5.62
CA GLU A 144 -1.74 16.63 5.15
C GLU A 144 -1.88 16.27 3.69
N TYR A 145 -0.83 16.53 2.91
CA TYR A 145 -0.72 16.16 1.51
C TYR A 145 0.62 15.48 1.28
N LEU A 146 0.59 14.36 0.58
CA LEU A 146 1.77 13.64 0.11
C LEU A 146 1.66 13.40 -1.39
N ASN A 147 2.68 13.79 -2.13
CA ASN A 147 2.95 13.30 -3.49
C ASN A 147 4.26 12.52 -3.46
N TYR A 148 4.28 11.37 -4.12
CA TYR A 148 5.46 10.53 -4.26
C TYR A 148 5.47 9.92 -5.66
N ASN A 149 6.52 10.18 -6.44
CA ASN A 149 6.63 9.77 -7.83
C ASN A 149 8.05 9.33 -8.20
N SER A 150 8.17 8.56 -9.26
CA SER A 150 9.43 8.17 -9.87
C SER A 150 9.22 7.75 -11.33
N ASP A 151 10.21 7.95 -12.20
CA ASP A 151 10.21 7.40 -13.56
C ASP A 151 10.55 5.90 -13.58
N GLY A 152 11.05 5.36 -12.46
CA GLY A 152 11.42 3.96 -12.32
C GLY A 152 12.85 3.66 -12.76
N PHE A 153 13.38 2.55 -12.24
CA PHE A 153 14.76 2.11 -12.52
C PHE A 153 14.83 0.93 -13.51
N LYS A 154 13.69 0.35 -13.86
CA LYS A 154 13.61 -0.80 -14.75
C LYS A 154 13.63 -0.32 -16.20
N ALA A 155 14.34 -1.03 -17.08
CA ALA A 155 14.55 -0.66 -18.48
C ALA A 155 13.73 -1.56 -19.42
N LEU A 156 12.79 -0.97 -20.15
CA LEU A 156 11.96 -1.67 -21.15
C LEU A 156 12.55 -1.60 -22.57
N GLY A 157 13.66 -0.90 -22.75
CA GLY A 157 14.33 -0.81 -24.06
C GLY A 157 13.76 0.25 -25.04
N ASN A 158 12.65 0.88 -24.68
CA ASN A 158 11.97 1.93 -25.46
C ASN A 158 11.78 3.23 -24.66
N ASP A 159 12.55 3.42 -23.59
CA ASP A 159 12.47 4.56 -22.67
C ASP A 159 11.09 4.76 -22.03
N SER A 160 10.24 3.74 -22.01
CA SER A 160 8.96 3.78 -21.32
C SER A 160 9.15 3.92 -19.81
N ASN A 161 8.29 4.74 -19.20
CA ASN A 161 8.27 4.93 -17.75
C ASN A 161 7.87 3.63 -17.04
N THR A 162 8.70 3.19 -16.08
CA THR A 162 8.48 2.00 -15.24
C THR A 162 8.24 2.35 -13.79
N GLY A 163 7.98 3.59 -13.51
CA GLY A 163 7.78 4.14 -12.18
C GLY A 163 6.31 4.27 -11.80
N PHE A 164 6.04 5.26 -10.95
CA PHE A 164 4.73 5.44 -10.35
C PHE A 164 4.47 6.92 -10.01
N ASP A 165 3.21 7.24 -9.75
CA ASP A 165 2.75 8.49 -9.15
C ASP A 165 1.70 8.17 -8.09
N ILE A 166 1.91 8.66 -6.87
CA ILE A 166 1.02 8.51 -5.72
C ILE A 166 0.67 9.89 -5.21
N ASN A 167 -0.62 10.11 -4.98
CA ASN A 167 -1.15 11.31 -4.36
C ASN A 167 -2.03 10.95 -3.17
N GLU A 168 -1.77 11.55 -2.01
CA GLU A 168 -2.55 11.32 -0.80
C GLU A 168 -2.95 12.64 -0.17
N ILE A 169 -4.17 12.70 0.33
CA ILE A 169 -4.65 13.78 1.16
C ILE A 169 -5.30 13.21 2.42
N THR A 170 -4.92 13.76 3.58
CA THR A 170 -5.53 13.42 4.85
C THR A 170 -5.99 14.70 5.53
N SER A 171 -7.19 14.68 6.09
CA SER A 171 -7.66 15.77 6.95
C SER A 171 -8.26 15.22 8.24
N LYS A 172 -8.00 15.91 9.34
CA LYS A 172 -8.57 15.60 10.65
C LYS A 172 -9.18 16.84 11.27
N ILE A 173 -10.32 16.65 11.91
CA ILE A 173 -11.00 17.68 12.70
C ILE A 173 -11.36 17.06 14.04
N ARG A 174 -11.06 17.75 15.13
CA ARG A 174 -11.38 17.30 16.49
C ARG A 174 -12.19 18.37 17.22
N LEU A 175 -13.22 17.92 17.89
CA LEU A 175 -14.05 18.71 18.80
C LEU A 175 -13.91 18.13 20.20
N ASN A 176 -13.59 18.97 21.18
CA ASN A 176 -13.47 18.60 22.58
C ASN A 176 -14.59 19.26 23.39
N SER A 177 -15.05 18.58 24.44
CA SER A 177 -15.89 19.22 25.45
C SER A 177 -15.13 20.36 26.15
N SER A 178 -15.85 21.30 26.72
CA SER A 178 -15.24 22.33 27.54
C SER A 178 -14.52 21.74 28.76
N ASP A 179 -13.43 22.37 29.21
CA ASP A 179 -12.69 21.98 30.41
C ASP A 179 -13.54 22.00 31.69
N GLN A 180 -14.65 22.79 31.66
CA GLN A 180 -15.63 22.83 32.75
C GLN A 180 -16.67 21.72 32.72
N SER A 181 -16.63 20.85 31.72
CA SER A 181 -17.59 19.74 31.58
C SER A 181 -17.34 18.68 32.63
N LEU A 182 -18.40 18.19 33.25
CA LEU A 182 -18.32 17.06 34.21
C LEU A 182 -17.77 15.78 33.59
N ILE A 183 -17.97 15.62 32.32
CA ILE A 183 -17.52 14.47 31.51
C ILE A 183 -16.70 15.00 30.34
N SER A 184 -15.44 14.59 30.29
CA SER A 184 -14.57 14.94 29.17
C SER A 184 -14.87 14.06 27.97
N GLN A 185 -15.11 14.68 26.83
CA GLN A 185 -15.39 14.01 25.55
C GLN A 185 -14.58 14.63 24.44
N SER A 186 -14.19 13.82 23.49
CA SER A 186 -13.65 14.27 22.21
C SER A 186 -14.28 13.48 21.04
N LEU A 187 -14.51 14.19 19.95
CA LEU A 187 -14.99 13.64 18.69
C LEU A 187 -14.00 14.03 17.60
N GLU A 188 -13.32 13.05 17.04
CA GLU A 188 -12.40 13.27 15.93
C GLU A 188 -12.96 12.65 14.66
N PHE A 189 -12.94 13.41 13.57
CA PHE A 189 -13.26 12.97 12.23
C PHE A 189 -11.97 12.97 11.41
N LYS A 190 -11.67 11.86 10.74
CA LYS A 190 -10.60 11.69 9.76
C LYS A 190 -11.19 11.39 8.39
N PHE A 191 -10.71 12.09 7.40
CA PHE A 191 -10.85 11.78 5.98
C PHE A 191 -9.48 11.46 5.40
N HIS A 192 -9.37 10.41 4.61
CA HIS A 192 -8.17 10.08 3.85
C HIS A 192 -8.56 9.63 2.43
N TYR A 193 -7.83 10.14 1.46
CA TYR A 193 -7.91 9.76 0.05
C TYR A 193 -6.51 9.44 -0.47
N TYR A 194 -6.41 8.37 -1.23
CA TYR A 194 -5.21 7.88 -1.89
C TYR A 194 -5.53 7.57 -3.35
N ASP A 195 -4.64 7.96 -4.24
CA ASP A 195 -4.67 7.69 -5.66
C ASP A 195 -3.28 7.25 -6.11
N GLU A 196 -3.20 6.17 -6.87
CA GLU A 196 -1.96 5.59 -7.36
C GLU A 196 -2.09 5.13 -8.80
N ILE A 197 -1.11 5.53 -9.62
CA ILE A 197 -0.81 4.92 -10.90
C ILE A 197 0.61 4.38 -10.82
N SER A 198 0.80 3.07 -11.02
CA SER A 198 2.13 2.47 -11.11
C SER A 198 2.26 1.59 -12.35
N ASN A 199 3.36 1.76 -13.06
CA ASN A 199 3.72 0.98 -14.23
C ASN A 199 4.49 -0.26 -13.76
N GLU A 200 3.75 -1.24 -13.28
CA GLU A 200 4.31 -2.43 -12.66
C GLU A 200 4.73 -3.44 -13.71
N THR A 201 6.01 -3.74 -13.73
CA THR A 201 6.58 -4.80 -14.53
C THR A 201 6.86 -6.00 -13.64
N TYR A 202 5.85 -6.81 -13.38
CA TYR A 202 5.95 -8.02 -12.55
C TYR A 202 6.75 -9.14 -13.19
N LEU A 203 6.92 -9.07 -14.49
CA LEU A 203 7.59 -10.09 -15.22
C LEU A 203 9.06 -10.18 -14.80
N GLY A 204 9.44 -11.32 -14.24
CA GLY A 204 10.84 -11.65 -13.96
C GLY A 204 11.63 -11.86 -15.25
N LEU A 205 12.94 -11.96 -15.12
CA LEU A 205 13.87 -12.28 -16.21
C LEU A 205 14.25 -13.77 -16.14
N THR A 206 14.76 -14.30 -17.25
CA THR A 206 15.56 -15.53 -17.21
C THR A 206 16.88 -15.26 -16.49
N ASP A 207 17.54 -16.31 -15.98
CA ASP A 207 18.82 -16.15 -15.28
C ASP A 207 19.86 -15.48 -16.20
N ASP A 208 19.94 -15.90 -17.46
CA ASP A 208 20.87 -15.32 -18.44
C ASP A 208 20.60 -13.83 -18.69
N ASP A 209 19.33 -13.41 -18.84
CA ASP A 209 18.99 -12.01 -19.08
C ASP A 209 19.24 -11.17 -17.82
N PHE A 210 19.01 -11.74 -16.64
CA PHE A 210 19.31 -11.09 -15.37
C PHE A 210 20.82 -10.88 -15.17
N ASP A 211 21.64 -11.86 -15.50
CA ASP A 211 23.11 -11.75 -15.41
C ASP A 211 23.67 -10.69 -16.37
N ILE A 212 23.02 -10.52 -17.53
CA ILE A 212 23.43 -9.46 -18.49
C ILE A 212 22.99 -8.09 -17.99
N ASN A 213 21.76 -7.92 -17.55
CA ASN A 213 21.21 -6.67 -17.06
C ASN A 213 20.04 -6.88 -16.09
N PRO A 214 20.25 -6.80 -14.76
CA PRO A 214 19.21 -7.04 -13.78
C PRO A 214 18.08 -5.99 -13.81
N SER A 215 18.32 -4.83 -14.39
CA SER A 215 17.29 -3.79 -14.56
C SER A 215 16.43 -3.99 -15.80
N LEU A 216 16.80 -4.89 -16.71
CA LEU A 216 16.04 -5.17 -17.92
C LEU A 216 14.62 -5.63 -17.56
N ARG A 217 13.66 -5.25 -18.41
CA ARG A 217 12.33 -5.85 -18.45
C ARG A 217 11.97 -6.14 -19.91
N TYR A 218 11.15 -7.18 -20.09
CA TYR A 218 10.76 -7.56 -21.45
C TYR A 218 9.74 -6.56 -22.02
N PRO A 219 9.88 -6.14 -23.29
CA PRO A 219 8.95 -5.20 -23.95
C PRO A 219 7.47 -5.61 -23.82
N GLY A 220 7.19 -6.90 -23.71
CA GLY A 220 5.83 -7.40 -23.51
C GLY A 220 5.13 -6.89 -22.24
N SER A 221 5.88 -6.46 -21.24
CA SER A 221 5.32 -5.89 -20.00
C SER A 221 5.10 -4.38 -20.03
N GLU A 222 5.32 -3.71 -21.17
CA GLU A 222 5.16 -2.25 -21.29
C GLU A 222 3.77 -1.73 -20.88
N LYS A 223 2.74 -2.55 -21.06
CA LYS A 223 1.36 -2.20 -20.72
C LYS A 223 0.95 -2.58 -19.29
N ASP A 224 1.84 -3.21 -18.52
CA ASP A 224 1.55 -3.58 -17.14
C ASP A 224 1.32 -2.32 -16.31
N LYS A 225 0.15 -2.25 -15.67
CA LYS A 225 -0.29 -1.06 -14.94
C LYS A 225 -1.18 -1.40 -13.77
N MET A 226 -0.92 -0.76 -12.65
CA MET A 226 -1.82 -0.68 -11.51
C MET A 226 -2.41 0.72 -11.43
N ASP A 227 -3.72 0.79 -11.23
CA ASP A 227 -4.48 2.00 -10.97
C ASP A 227 -5.35 1.71 -9.74
N ALA A 228 -5.09 2.40 -8.64
CA ALA A 228 -5.71 2.11 -7.36
C ALA A 228 -6.14 3.38 -6.64
N GLU A 229 -7.35 3.35 -6.09
CA GLU A 229 -7.91 4.40 -5.25
C GLU A 229 -8.30 3.82 -3.88
N HIS A 230 -8.02 4.54 -2.81
CA HIS A 230 -8.52 4.22 -1.49
C HIS A 230 -9.12 5.46 -0.83
N THR A 231 -10.26 5.29 -0.17
CA THR A 231 -10.93 6.35 0.59
C THR A 231 -11.30 5.83 1.97
N GLN A 232 -10.93 6.58 3.01
CA GLN A 232 -11.29 6.25 4.38
C GLN A 232 -11.99 7.41 5.05
N TYR A 233 -13.08 7.08 5.73
CA TYR A 233 -13.73 7.95 6.72
C TYR A 233 -13.65 7.25 8.07
N LEU A 234 -13.18 7.96 9.09
CA LEU A 234 -13.11 7.45 10.47
C LEU A 234 -13.65 8.52 11.42
N ILE A 235 -14.56 8.13 12.27
CA ILE A 235 -15.04 8.93 13.40
C ILE A 235 -14.63 8.22 14.68
N THR A 236 -13.83 8.87 15.49
CA THR A 236 -13.42 8.38 16.81
C THR A 236 -14.07 9.25 17.89
N HIS A 237 -14.93 8.64 18.70
CA HIS A 237 -15.49 9.29 19.89
C HIS A 237 -14.83 8.70 21.13
N GLN A 238 -14.28 9.58 21.96
CA GLN A 238 -13.71 9.23 23.26
C GLN A 238 -14.55 9.86 24.36
N LEU A 239 -14.90 9.06 25.35
CA LEU A 239 -15.67 9.45 26.51
C LEU A 239 -14.91 9.06 27.77
N ASN A 240 -14.45 10.01 28.56
CA ASN A 240 -13.78 9.81 29.84
C ASN A 240 -14.78 10.03 30.96
N LEU A 241 -15.35 8.94 31.48
CA LEU A 241 -16.33 8.98 32.59
C LEU A 241 -15.66 9.18 33.94
N SER A 242 -14.42 8.73 34.08
CA SER A 242 -13.58 8.90 35.26
C SER A 242 -12.12 8.68 34.89
N GLU A 243 -11.18 8.90 35.79
CA GLU A 243 -9.76 8.60 35.62
C GLU A 243 -9.50 7.10 35.31
N ARG A 244 -10.40 6.21 35.68
CA ARG A 244 -10.29 4.75 35.51
C ARG A 244 -11.20 4.18 34.44
N PHE A 245 -12.09 4.99 33.87
CA PHE A 245 -13.08 4.46 32.92
C PHE A 245 -13.17 5.34 31.68
N LYS A 246 -12.67 4.80 30.58
CA LYS A 246 -12.66 5.44 29.26
C LYS A 246 -13.36 4.55 28.24
N ILE A 247 -14.23 5.12 27.44
CA ILE A 247 -14.87 4.46 26.29
C ILE A 247 -14.33 5.11 25.02
N THR A 248 -13.87 4.29 24.09
CA THR A 248 -13.51 4.72 22.74
C THR A 248 -14.40 3.98 21.74
N SER A 249 -15.08 4.74 20.88
CA SER A 249 -15.96 4.22 19.85
C SER A 249 -15.46 4.69 18.49
N ASN A 250 -15.26 3.74 17.57
CA ASN A 250 -14.81 4.00 16.22
C ASN A 250 -15.88 3.61 15.22
N PHE A 251 -16.23 4.55 14.32
CA PHE A 251 -17.10 4.33 13.17
C PHE A 251 -16.29 4.60 11.94
N TYR A 252 -16.18 3.63 11.02
CA TYR A 252 -15.37 3.80 9.84
C TYR A 252 -15.99 3.23 8.57
N HIS A 253 -15.53 3.78 7.46
CA HIS A 253 -15.84 3.30 6.13
C HIS A 253 -14.58 3.35 5.29
N ASN A 254 -14.20 2.21 4.68
CA ASN A 254 -13.13 2.09 3.71
C ASN A 254 -13.73 1.76 2.34
N GLY A 255 -13.46 2.61 1.35
CA GLY A 255 -13.73 2.37 -0.05
C GLY A 255 -12.44 2.05 -0.79
N PHE A 256 -12.46 1.07 -1.66
CA PHE A 256 -11.29 0.68 -2.42
C PHE A 256 -11.68 0.36 -3.88
N LYS A 257 -10.90 0.88 -4.83
CA LYS A 257 -10.99 0.54 -6.25
C LYS A 257 -9.61 0.16 -6.74
N ARG A 258 -9.54 -0.82 -7.63
CA ARG A 258 -8.31 -1.24 -8.27
C ARG A 258 -8.58 -1.73 -9.69
N ASN A 259 -7.79 -1.24 -10.62
CA ASN A 259 -7.65 -1.80 -11.95
C ASN A 259 -6.20 -2.26 -12.11
N TRP A 260 -6.01 -3.55 -12.33
CA TRP A 260 -4.69 -4.13 -12.48
C TRP A 260 -4.60 -4.88 -13.79
N TYR A 261 -3.82 -4.33 -14.69
CA TYR A 261 -3.52 -4.89 -15.99
C TYR A 261 -2.10 -5.44 -15.98
N LYS A 262 -1.93 -6.70 -16.31
CA LYS A 262 -0.62 -7.33 -16.38
C LYS A 262 -0.57 -8.43 -17.41
N LEU A 263 0.61 -8.63 -17.98
CA LEU A 263 0.89 -9.74 -18.86
C LEU A 263 0.86 -11.07 -18.09
N ASP A 264 0.15 -12.08 -18.61
CA ASP A 264 -0.05 -13.38 -17.96
C ASP A 264 0.40 -14.53 -18.84
N ASP A 265 0.12 -14.47 -20.14
CA ASP A 265 0.46 -15.52 -21.11
C ASP A 265 1.21 -14.92 -22.32
N VAL A 266 2.05 -15.76 -22.93
CA VAL A 266 2.70 -15.48 -24.20
C VAL A 266 2.34 -16.57 -25.22
N VAL A 267 2.12 -16.16 -26.47
CA VAL A 267 1.71 -17.04 -27.56
C VAL A 267 2.80 -17.10 -28.61
N PHE A 268 3.18 -18.32 -29.00
CA PHE A 268 4.05 -18.56 -30.13
C PHE A 268 3.48 -19.74 -30.95
N GLU A 269 3.32 -19.58 -32.29
CA GLU A 269 2.74 -20.59 -33.19
C GLU A 269 1.43 -21.19 -32.69
N ALA A 270 0.48 -20.31 -32.25
CA ALA A 270 -0.80 -20.70 -31.67
C ALA A 270 -0.73 -21.48 -30.34
N ASN A 271 0.45 -21.64 -29.76
CA ASN A 271 0.66 -22.26 -28.46
C ASN A 271 0.76 -21.19 -27.38
N SER A 272 -0.20 -21.13 -26.45
CA SER A 272 -0.21 -20.20 -25.31
C SER A 272 0.45 -20.85 -24.10
N GLN A 273 1.38 -20.15 -23.46
CA GLN A 273 2.05 -20.59 -22.25
C GLN A 273 2.05 -19.48 -21.20
N LYS A 274 1.93 -19.89 -19.93
CA LYS A 274 2.11 -18.98 -18.79
C LYS A 274 3.52 -18.42 -18.76
N ILE A 275 3.63 -17.11 -18.55
CA ILE A 275 4.93 -16.43 -18.53
C ILE A 275 5.86 -17.02 -17.47
N SER A 276 5.36 -17.26 -16.25
CA SER A 276 6.17 -17.87 -15.20
C SER A 276 6.81 -19.19 -15.61
N LYS A 277 6.09 -20.01 -16.39
CA LYS A 277 6.59 -21.28 -16.90
C LYS A 277 7.63 -21.09 -18.01
N VAL A 278 7.42 -20.08 -18.87
CA VAL A 278 8.33 -19.75 -19.97
C VAL A 278 9.65 -19.21 -19.41
N VAL A 279 9.60 -18.23 -18.51
CA VAL A 279 10.78 -17.61 -17.93
C VAL A 279 11.60 -18.61 -17.08
N SER A 280 10.93 -19.50 -16.33
CA SER A 280 11.61 -20.51 -15.54
C SER A 280 12.19 -21.68 -16.36
N ASN A 281 11.84 -21.82 -17.64
CA ASN A 281 12.31 -22.90 -18.50
C ASN A 281 12.58 -22.39 -19.94
N PRO A 282 13.47 -21.42 -20.14
CA PRO A 282 13.65 -20.75 -21.43
C PRO A 282 14.04 -21.72 -22.54
N ASP A 283 14.87 -22.73 -22.26
CA ASP A 283 15.33 -23.72 -23.22
C ASP A 283 14.18 -24.58 -23.80
N LYS A 284 13.11 -24.78 -23.05
CA LYS A 284 11.92 -25.48 -23.49
C LYS A 284 10.97 -24.65 -24.34
N PHE A 285 11.11 -23.31 -24.24
CA PHE A 285 10.20 -22.32 -24.84
C PHE A 285 10.94 -21.24 -25.63
N PRO A 286 11.91 -21.58 -26.52
CA PRO A 286 12.76 -20.60 -27.18
C PRO A 286 11.97 -19.58 -28.03
N GLY A 287 10.89 -20.02 -28.70
CA GLY A 287 10.04 -19.14 -29.48
C GLY A 287 9.27 -18.15 -28.60
N HIS A 288 8.72 -18.59 -27.48
CA HIS A 288 8.02 -17.74 -26.52
C HIS A 288 8.96 -16.70 -25.87
N ILE A 289 10.20 -17.09 -25.53
CA ILE A 289 11.23 -16.17 -25.04
C ILE A 289 11.58 -15.12 -26.10
N SER A 290 11.69 -15.52 -27.36
CA SER A 290 11.94 -14.57 -28.46
C SER A 290 10.82 -13.54 -28.61
N VAL A 291 9.57 -13.96 -28.39
CA VAL A 291 8.42 -13.03 -28.34
C VAL A 291 8.55 -12.07 -27.16
N LEU A 292 8.83 -12.58 -25.96
CA LEU A 292 8.99 -11.75 -24.76
C LEU A 292 10.11 -10.71 -24.91
N ARG A 293 11.24 -11.12 -25.52
CA ARG A 293 12.38 -10.24 -25.82
C ARG A 293 12.11 -9.22 -26.93
N GLY A 294 10.96 -9.30 -27.61
CA GLY A 294 10.60 -8.40 -28.71
C GLY A 294 11.29 -8.73 -30.03
N TYR A 295 11.88 -9.92 -30.19
CA TYR A 295 12.52 -10.32 -31.45
C TYR A 295 11.52 -10.83 -32.49
N LEU A 296 10.29 -11.13 -32.08
CA LEU A 296 9.19 -11.55 -32.94
C LEU A 296 8.00 -10.61 -32.69
N ASP A 297 7.05 -10.61 -33.66
CA ASP A 297 5.88 -9.73 -33.61
C ASP A 297 5.11 -9.85 -32.29
N LEU A 298 5.03 -8.71 -31.57
CA LEU A 298 4.42 -8.62 -30.26
C LEU A 298 2.89 -8.47 -30.32
N GLU A 299 2.34 -7.87 -31.40
CA GLU A 299 0.92 -7.47 -31.41
C GLU A 299 -0.04 -8.66 -31.34
N ASN A 300 0.32 -9.80 -31.95
CA ASN A 300 -0.53 -10.98 -31.97
C ASN A 300 -0.07 -12.10 -31.01
N SER A 301 1.04 -11.92 -30.33
CA SER A 301 1.73 -12.97 -29.58
C SER A 301 1.63 -12.81 -28.06
N LEU A 302 1.17 -11.66 -27.57
CA LEU A 302 1.03 -11.40 -26.15
C LEU A 302 -0.44 -11.40 -25.75
N LYS A 303 -0.75 -12.14 -24.70
CA LYS A 303 -2.06 -12.11 -24.05
C LYS A 303 -1.89 -11.70 -22.61
N ASN A 304 -2.60 -10.68 -22.23
CA ASN A 304 -2.74 -10.31 -20.84
C ASN A 304 -4.03 -10.88 -20.24
N LYS A 305 -4.14 -10.78 -18.94
CA LYS A 305 -5.25 -11.37 -18.20
C LYS A 305 -6.62 -10.82 -18.63
N THR A 306 -6.65 -9.61 -19.18
CA THR A 306 -7.85 -8.99 -19.71
C THR A 306 -8.21 -9.47 -21.10
N ASP A 307 -7.23 -9.83 -21.94
CA ASP A 307 -7.46 -10.30 -23.30
C ASP A 307 -7.94 -11.76 -23.36
N LEU A 308 -7.63 -12.55 -22.32
CA LEU A 308 -8.11 -13.93 -22.19
C LEU A 308 -9.61 -14.04 -21.89
N ALA A 309 -10.25 -12.95 -21.52
CA ALA A 309 -11.68 -12.95 -21.18
C ALA A 309 -12.63 -12.95 -22.38
N GLY A 310 -12.12 -13.02 -23.64
CA GLY A 310 -12.92 -13.04 -24.86
C GLY A 310 -13.72 -11.74 -25.07
N GLU A 311 -13.99 -11.38 -26.31
CA GLU A 311 -14.60 -10.11 -26.73
C GLU A 311 -15.95 -9.73 -26.08
N GLY A 312 -16.51 -10.55 -25.21
CA GLY A 312 -17.80 -10.33 -24.53
C GLY A 312 -17.74 -10.04 -23.04
N LEU A 313 -16.62 -10.26 -22.38
CA LEU A 313 -16.50 -10.20 -20.89
C LEU A 313 -15.55 -9.12 -20.37
N LEU A 314 -15.02 -8.30 -21.23
CA LEU A 314 -14.02 -7.26 -20.95
C LEU A 314 -14.50 -6.07 -20.11
N LYS A 315 -15.69 -6.14 -19.53
CA LYS A 315 -16.15 -5.12 -18.57
C LYS A 315 -16.17 -5.61 -17.14
N ILE A 316 -15.53 -6.72 -16.86
CA ILE A 316 -15.08 -6.99 -15.51
C ILE A 316 -13.66 -6.42 -15.38
N SER A 317 -13.52 -5.11 -15.56
CA SER A 317 -12.57 -4.37 -14.75
C SER A 317 -12.81 -4.88 -13.34
N ASN A 318 -11.80 -5.38 -12.65
CA ASN A 318 -11.92 -5.78 -11.26
C ASN A 318 -12.20 -4.53 -10.41
N TRP A 319 -13.33 -3.88 -10.66
CA TRP A 319 -13.91 -2.84 -9.83
C TRP A 319 -14.45 -3.55 -8.58
N LEU A 320 -13.53 -4.00 -7.74
CA LEU A 320 -13.88 -4.46 -6.43
C LEU A 320 -14.05 -3.22 -5.54
N SER A 321 -15.23 -2.66 -5.56
CA SER A 321 -15.66 -1.67 -4.57
C SER A 321 -16.17 -2.42 -3.35
N PHE A 322 -15.36 -2.51 -2.29
CA PHE A 322 -15.79 -3.06 -1.01
C PHE A 322 -16.17 -1.93 -0.07
N PHE A 323 -17.39 -2.00 0.41
CA PHE A 323 -17.90 -1.14 1.47
C PHE A 323 -17.82 -1.91 2.80
N LEU A 324 -16.82 -1.63 3.61
CA LEU A 324 -16.78 -2.09 4.99
C LEU A 324 -17.40 -1.02 5.87
N LYS A 325 -18.57 -1.33 6.43
CA LYS A 325 -19.14 -0.57 7.55
C LYS A 325 -18.92 -1.39 8.80
N SER A 326 -18.18 -0.91 9.74
CA SER A 326 -17.98 -1.57 11.03
C SER A 326 -18.00 -0.57 12.16
N ILE A 327 -18.45 -1.02 13.31
CA ILE A 327 -18.49 -0.28 14.56
C ILE A 327 -17.63 -1.05 15.55
N ASN A 328 -16.52 -0.46 15.97
CA ASN A 328 -15.68 -1.02 17.01
C ASN A 328 -15.87 -0.24 18.31
N PHE A 329 -16.16 -0.94 19.39
CA PHE A 329 -16.18 -0.39 20.73
C PHE A 329 -14.99 -0.94 21.52
N SER A 330 -14.25 -0.06 22.15
CA SER A 330 -13.21 -0.41 23.10
C SER A 330 -13.56 0.21 24.45
N ILE A 331 -13.62 -0.62 25.48
CA ILE A 331 -13.81 -0.17 26.88
C ILE A 331 -12.52 -0.51 27.62
N ILE A 332 -11.88 0.52 28.19
CA ILE A 332 -10.72 0.36 29.06
C ILE A 332 -11.19 0.66 30.49
N ILE A 333 -11.04 -0.31 31.35
CA ILE A 333 -11.39 -0.24 32.79
C ILE A 333 -10.11 -0.10 33.60
#